data_56e5d758d6fd72a4b7c3c6e10d7b7c4e
#
_entry.id   56e5d758d6fd72a4b7c3c6e10d7b7c4e
#
_cell.length_a   1.000
_cell.length_b   1.000
_cell.length_c   1.000
_cell.angle_alpha   90.00
_cell.angle_beta   90.00
_cell.angle_gamma   90.00
#
_symmetry.space_group_name_H-M   'P 1'
#
loop_
_entity.id
_entity.type
_entity.pdbx_description
1 polymer ?
#
loop_
_entity_poly.entity_id
_entity_poly.type
_entity_poly.pdbx_seq_one_letter_code
_entity_poly.pdbx_strand_id
1 'polypeptide(L)'
;MRYKNIVFDFGNVIGSFDADYILGQYVHSEEDFTILTNAIFKNWPALDAGTIDYDQTAAETIASLPAHLKDTARDFYANWFQYVNPLTDTWDFIHELKERGYSVYLLSNASTRFAEVAKKYYPILNEFDGIVFSAPLKLAKPDPAIYQYLFDTFHLSPKDCFFLDDLVENINAGQALGMDGIVFTGDIQAVKSAIGF
;
A
#
# COMPACT_ATOMS: atom_id res chain seq x y z
N MET A 1 25.77 4.12 9.82
CA MET A 1 24.35 3.81 9.71
C MET A 1 24.06 2.49 10.39
N ARG A 2 23.03 2.42 11.23
CA ARG A 2 22.57 1.17 11.86
C ARG A 2 21.88 0.27 10.83
N TYR A 3 21.05 0.88 9.98
CA TYR A 3 20.36 0.24 8.86
C TYR A 3 20.86 0.81 7.55
N LYS A 4 20.82 0.01 6.49
CA LYS A 4 21.19 0.42 5.12
C LYS A 4 19.97 0.57 4.23
N ASN A 5 18.90 -0.18 4.55
CA ASN A 5 17.72 -0.32 3.73
C ASN A 5 16.50 0.12 4.55
N ILE A 6 15.72 1.04 4.01
CA ILE A 6 14.45 1.46 4.60
C ILE A 6 13.32 0.93 3.73
N VAL A 7 12.45 0.14 4.35
CA VAL A 7 11.30 -0.49 3.68
C VAL A 7 10.05 0.28 4.08
N PHE A 8 9.23 0.66 3.12
CA PHE A 8 7.99 1.39 3.33
C PHE A 8 6.78 0.55 2.92
N ASP A 9 5.71 0.61 3.69
CA ASP A 9 4.38 0.34 3.12
C ASP A 9 3.93 1.50 2.24
N PHE A 10 2.86 1.32 1.48
CA PHE A 10 2.24 2.39 0.70
C PHE A 10 1.09 3.05 1.46
N GLY A 11 0.08 2.27 1.87
CA GLY A 11 -1.12 2.78 2.52
C GLY A 11 -0.81 3.47 3.84
N ASN A 12 -1.30 4.68 4.03
CA ASN A 12 -1.09 5.52 5.23
C ASN A 12 0.38 5.77 5.62
N VAL A 13 1.32 5.42 4.71
CA VAL A 13 2.76 5.69 4.85
C VAL A 13 3.26 6.59 3.71
N ILE A 14 3.00 6.24 2.45
CA ILE A 14 3.37 7.02 1.26
C ILE A 14 2.16 7.79 0.71
N GLY A 15 0.98 7.18 0.77
CA GLY A 15 -0.30 7.74 0.36
C GLY A 15 -1.39 7.43 1.37
N SER A 16 -2.24 8.40 1.67
CA SER A 16 -3.36 8.24 2.60
C SER A 16 -4.48 7.45 1.94
N PHE A 17 -4.67 6.19 2.33
CA PHE A 17 -5.80 5.37 1.89
C PHE A 17 -6.96 5.49 2.88
N ASP A 18 -7.95 6.29 2.51
CA ASP A 18 -9.21 6.48 3.24
C ASP A 18 -10.36 6.06 2.32
N ALA A 19 -10.93 4.89 2.58
CA ALA A 19 -11.98 4.29 1.76
C ALA A 19 -13.23 5.19 1.66
N ASP A 20 -13.60 5.84 2.77
CA ASP A 20 -14.78 6.70 2.83
C ASP A 20 -14.53 7.99 2.05
N TYR A 21 -13.37 8.61 2.20
CA TYR A 21 -12.97 9.76 1.42
C TYR A 21 -12.95 9.45 -0.08
N ILE A 22 -12.31 8.34 -0.47
CA ILE A 22 -12.19 7.94 -1.88
C ILE A 22 -13.57 7.70 -2.48
N LEU A 23 -14.44 6.92 -1.82
CA LEU A 23 -15.78 6.63 -2.31
C LEU A 23 -16.65 7.90 -2.35
N GLY A 24 -16.47 8.79 -1.39
CA GLY A 24 -17.18 10.09 -1.34
C GLY A 24 -16.91 11.01 -2.54
N GLN A 25 -15.84 10.74 -3.33
CA GLN A 25 -15.59 11.47 -4.58
C GLN A 25 -16.55 11.05 -5.71
N TYR A 26 -17.21 9.89 -5.57
CA TYR A 26 -18.06 9.28 -6.60
C TYR A 26 -19.55 9.36 -6.26
N VAL A 27 -19.91 9.42 -4.97
CA VAL A 27 -21.31 9.37 -4.52
C VAL A 27 -21.51 10.24 -3.28
N HIS A 28 -22.67 10.93 -3.23
CA HIS A 28 -22.99 11.88 -2.15
C HIS A 28 -24.29 11.53 -1.39
N SER A 29 -25.09 10.56 -1.89
CA SER A 29 -26.26 10.04 -1.20
C SER A 29 -25.82 9.05 -0.13
N GLU A 30 -26.27 9.20 1.12
CA GLU A 30 -25.93 8.29 2.23
C GLU A 30 -26.37 6.85 1.97
N GLU A 31 -27.55 6.68 1.34
CA GLU A 31 -28.05 5.36 0.96
C GLU A 31 -27.15 4.69 -0.09
N ASP A 32 -26.82 5.41 -1.16
CA ASP A 32 -25.97 4.92 -2.25
C ASP A 32 -24.55 4.67 -1.79
N PHE A 33 -24.02 5.53 -0.91
CA PHE A 33 -22.72 5.35 -0.27
C PHE A 33 -22.65 4.02 0.50
N THR A 34 -23.66 3.74 1.32
CA THR A 34 -23.74 2.49 2.08
C THR A 34 -23.81 1.27 1.17
N ILE A 35 -24.60 1.34 0.08
CA ILE A 35 -24.71 0.24 -0.89
C ILE A 35 -23.35 -0.02 -1.56
N LEU A 36 -22.68 1.03 -2.03
CA LEU A 36 -21.39 0.92 -2.71
C LEU A 36 -20.29 0.47 -1.77
N THR A 37 -20.21 0.98 -0.53
CA THR A 37 -19.25 0.55 0.48
C THR A 37 -19.32 -0.96 0.69
N ASN A 38 -20.54 -1.47 0.95
CA ASN A 38 -20.75 -2.90 1.19
C ASN A 38 -20.44 -3.77 -0.04
N ALA A 39 -20.69 -3.28 -1.24
CA ALA A 39 -20.47 -4.03 -2.45
C ALA A 39 -18.97 -4.05 -2.86
N ILE A 40 -18.32 -2.89 -2.81
CA ILE A 40 -16.94 -2.71 -3.31
C ILE A 40 -15.92 -3.27 -2.31
N PHE A 41 -16.00 -2.85 -1.03
CA PHE A 41 -14.94 -3.18 -0.07
C PHE A 41 -15.06 -4.57 0.57
N LYS A 42 -16.16 -5.29 0.34
CA LYS A 42 -16.34 -6.68 0.80
C LYS A 42 -15.19 -7.60 0.40
N ASN A 43 -14.71 -7.45 -0.83
CA ASN A 43 -13.68 -8.33 -1.41
C ASN A 43 -12.29 -7.67 -1.45
N TRP A 44 -12.14 -6.46 -0.88
CA TRP A 44 -10.90 -5.69 -0.97
C TRP A 44 -9.66 -6.42 -0.45
N PRO A 45 -9.71 -7.08 0.73
CA PRO A 45 -8.57 -7.87 1.21
C PRO A 45 -8.17 -9.02 0.27
N ALA A 46 -9.13 -9.63 -0.42
CA ALA A 46 -8.85 -10.71 -1.38
C ALA A 46 -8.25 -10.19 -2.69
N LEU A 47 -8.64 -8.97 -3.11
CA LEU A 47 -8.01 -8.25 -4.24
C LEU A 47 -6.55 -7.90 -3.92
N ASP A 48 -6.28 -7.38 -2.72
CA ASP A 48 -4.93 -7.04 -2.29
C ASP A 48 -4.06 -8.28 -2.09
N ALA A 49 -4.64 -9.40 -1.68
CA ALA A 49 -3.93 -10.68 -1.60
C ALA A 49 -3.74 -11.37 -2.98
N GLY A 50 -4.40 -10.88 -4.03
CA GLY A 50 -4.34 -11.49 -5.38
C GLY A 50 -4.99 -12.87 -5.47
N THR A 51 -5.87 -13.21 -4.52
CA THR A 51 -6.58 -14.51 -4.50
C THR A 51 -7.81 -14.53 -5.42
N ILE A 52 -8.27 -13.35 -5.82
CA ILE A 52 -9.36 -13.15 -6.79
C ILE A 52 -8.90 -12.18 -7.89
N ASP A 53 -9.48 -12.31 -9.07
CA ASP A 53 -9.18 -11.45 -10.21
C ASP A 53 -9.87 -10.09 -10.07
N TYR A 54 -9.13 -9.00 -10.34
CA TYR A 54 -9.63 -7.64 -10.17
C TYR A 54 -10.76 -7.31 -11.15
N ASP A 55 -10.57 -7.56 -12.44
CA ASP A 55 -11.53 -7.17 -13.48
C ASP A 55 -12.80 -8.03 -13.39
N GLN A 56 -12.65 -9.33 -13.09
CA GLN A 56 -13.79 -10.21 -12.85
C GLN A 56 -14.59 -9.75 -11.62
N THR A 57 -13.92 -9.45 -10.50
CA THR A 57 -14.58 -8.98 -9.27
C THR A 57 -15.29 -7.65 -9.51
N ALA A 58 -14.67 -6.71 -10.23
CA ALA A 58 -15.32 -5.46 -10.61
C ALA A 58 -16.59 -5.70 -11.45
N ALA A 59 -16.51 -6.57 -12.46
CA ALA A 59 -17.66 -6.89 -13.32
C ALA A 59 -18.81 -7.54 -12.54
N GLU A 60 -18.52 -8.49 -11.65
CA GLU A 60 -19.51 -9.16 -10.80
C GLU A 60 -20.15 -8.18 -9.81
N THR A 61 -19.35 -7.33 -9.17
CA THR A 61 -19.85 -6.28 -8.27
C THR A 61 -20.78 -5.31 -9.01
N ILE A 62 -20.35 -4.78 -10.15
CA ILE A 62 -21.16 -3.86 -10.98
C ILE A 62 -22.47 -4.53 -11.42
N ALA A 63 -22.42 -5.82 -11.81
CA ALA A 63 -23.62 -6.55 -12.23
C ALA A 63 -24.66 -6.65 -11.11
N SER A 64 -24.21 -6.82 -9.86
CA SER A 64 -25.07 -6.99 -8.68
C SER A 64 -25.73 -5.70 -8.19
N LEU A 65 -25.23 -4.53 -8.59
CA LEU A 65 -25.71 -3.23 -8.12
C LEU A 65 -27.02 -2.78 -8.79
N PRO A 66 -27.81 -1.92 -8.13
CA PRO A 66 -28.90 -1.19 -8.76
C PRO A 66 -28.45 -0.45 -10.02
N ALA A 67 -29.35 -0.34 -11.01
CA ALA A 67 -28.99 0.19 -12.33
C ALA A 67 -28.35 1.58 -12.29
N HIS A 68 -28.82 2.46 -11.39
CA HIS A 68 -28.33 3.84 -11.24
C HIS A 68 -26.92 3.94 -10.64
N LEU A 69 -26.40 2.88 -9.98
CA LEU A 69 -25.05 2.85 -9.38
C LEU A 69 -23.98 2.17 -10.24
N LYS A 70 -24.39 1.50 -11.33
CA LYS A 70 -23.46 0.70 -12.15
C LYS A 70 -22.37 1.54 -12.80
N ASP A 71 -22.71 2.72 -13.29
CA ASP A 71 -21.72 3.60 -13.93
C ASP A 71 -20.78 4.23 -12.89
N THR A 72 -21.28 4.59 -11.72
CA THR A 72 -20.50 5.06 -10.59
C THR A 72 -19.48 4.00 -10.12
N ALA A 73 -19.93 2.76 -9.97
CA ALA A 73 -19.01 1.67 -9.58
C ALA A 73 -17.98 1.36 -10.67
N ARG A 74 -18.34 1.46 -11.95
CA ARG A 74 -17.41 1.30 -13.07
C ARG A 74 -16.33 2.36 -13.04
N ASP A 75 -16.70 3.61 -12.81
CA ASP A 75 -15.75 4.72 -12.70
C ASP A 75 -14.87 4.56 -11.46
N PHE A 76 -15.43 4.15 -10.31
CA PHE A 76 -14.66 3.84 -9.12
C PHE A 76 -13.56 2.79 -9.41
N TYR A 77 -13.92 1.61 -9.90
CA TYR A 77 -12.92 0.54 -10.17
C TYR A 77 -11.86 0.95 -11.19
N ALA A 78 -12.19 1.84 -12.12
CA ALA A 78 -11.26 2.34 -13.11
C ALA A 78 -10.29 3.39 -12.55
N ASN A 79 -10.68 4.17 -11.52
CA ASN A 79 -10.02 5.44 -11.21
C ASN A 79 -9.80 5.73 -9.71
N TRP A 80 -10.21 4.88 -8.77
CA TRP A 80 -10.15 5.14 -7.32
C TRP A 80 -8.77 5.60 -6.82
N PHE A 81 -7.72 5.05 -7.39
CA PHE A 81 -6.35 5.30 -6.98
C PHE A 81 -5.91 6.76 -7.18
N GLN A 82 -6.56 7.54 -8.03
CA GLN A 82 -6.24 8.96 -8.19
C GLN A 82 -6.64 9.83 -6.98
N TYR A 83 -7.46 9.29 -6.08
CA TYR A 83 -7.92 9.97 -4.86
C TYR A 83 -7.19 9.52 -3.59
N VAL A 84 -6.16 8.70 -3.71
CA VAL A 84 -5.23 8.44 -2.60
C VAL A 84 -4.28 9.64 -2.49
N ASN A 85 -4.38 10.41 -1.40
CA ASN A 85 -3.63 11.65 -1.26
C ASN A 85 -2.17 11.37 -0.90
N PRO A 86 -1.19 12.01 -1.58
CA PRO A 86 0.22 11.89 -1.22
C PRO A 86 0.49 12.37 0.20
N LEU A 87 1.30 11.63 0.96
CA LEU A 87 1.85 12.06 2.24
C LEU A 87 3.21 12.73 2.00
N THR A 88 3.17 14.02 1.72
CA THR A 88 4.33 14.80 1.25
C THR A 88 5.51 14.79 2.21
N ASP A 89 5.27 14.79 3.52
CA ASP A 89 6.34 14.72 4.52
C ASP A 89 7.13 13.40 4.43
N THR A 90 6.43 12.30 4.09
CA THR A 90 7.08 11.01 3.83
C THR A 90 7.87 11.06 2.51
N TRP A 91 7.35 11.74 1.48
CA TRP A 91 8.07 11.89 0.21
C TRP A 91 9.36 12.69 0.39
N ASP A 92 9.30 13.80 1.14
CA ASP A 92 10.49 14.59 1.48
C ASP A 92 11.51 13.77 2.27
N PHE A 93 11.03 12.94 3.20
CA PHE A 93 11.90 12.03 3.95
C PHE A 93 12.56 10.96 3.06
N ILE A 94 11.85 10.43 2.05
CA ILE A 94 12.43 9.50 1.07
C ILE A 94 13.58 10.18 0.30
N HIS A 95 13.41 11.44 -0.14
CA HIS A 95 14.48 12.20 -0.79
C HIS A 95 15.68 12.37 0.14
N GLU A 96 15.47 12.77 1.41
CA GLU A 96 16.55 12.88 2.39
C GLU A 96 17.31 11.55 2.61
N LEU A 97 16.59 10.42 2.64
CA LEU A 97 17.20 9.10 2.76
C LEU A 97 18.10 8.80 1.55
N LYS A 98 17.61 9.04 0.34
CA LYS A 98 18.38 8.84 -0.91
C LYS A 98 19.63 9.71 -0.94
N GLU A 99 19.53 10.99 -0.57
CA GLU A 99 20.68 11.92 -0.49
C GLU A 99 21.75 11.45 0.50
N ARG A 100 21.34 10.77 1.56
CA ARG A 100 22.26 10.18 2.55
C ARG A 100 22.76 8.78 2.19
N GLY A 101 22.37 8.25 1.05
CA GLY A 101 22.85 6.97 0.53
C GLY A 101 22.16 5.74 1.11
N TYR A 102 20.95 5.88 1.68
CA TYR A 102 20.10 4.74 2.01
C TYR A 102 19.49 4.13 0.75
N SER A 103 19.30 2.81 0.75
CA SER A 103 18.43 2.15 -0.22
C SER A 103 17.00 2.12 0.30
N VAL A 104 16.03 2.36 -0.60
CA VAL A 104 14.61 2.49 -0.26
C VAL A 104 13.80 1.44 -1.01
N TYR A 105 12.98 0.69 -0.29
CA TYR A 105 12.16 -0.40 -0.83
C TYR A 105 10.68 -0.22 -0.46
N LEU A 106 9.80 -0.72 -1.32
CA LEU A 106 8.37 -0.81 -1.06
C LEU A 106 7.96 -2.26 -0.79
N LEU A 107 7.14 -2.47 0.24
CA LEU A 107 6.46 -3.73 0.54
C LEU A 107 4.99 -3.45 0.87
N SER A 108 4.11 -3.59 -0.10
CA SER A 108 2.72 -3.14 0.01
C SER A 108 1.70 -4.22 -0.35
N ASN A 109 0.66 -4.34 0.48
CA ASN A 109 -0.55 -5.07 0.10
C ASN A 109 -1.38 -4.17 -0.82
N ALA A 110 -1.50 -4.59 -2.09
CA ALA A 110 -2.22 -3.81 -3.09
C ALA A 110 -2.67 -4.70 -4.27
N SER A 111 -3.82 -4.36 -4.82
CA SER A 111 -4.41 -5.07 -5.95
C SER A 111 -3.53 -5.02 -7.21
N THR A 112 -3.75 -5.95 -8.15
CA THR A 112 -3.06 -5.96 -9.43
C THR A 112 -3.23 -4.65 -10.19
N ARG A 113 -4.44 -4.07 -10.17
CA ARG A 113 -4.72 -2.79 -10.81
C ARG A 113 -3.88 -1.65 -10.23
N PHE A 114 -3.77 -1.56 -8.89
CA PHE A 114 -2.92 -0.54 -8.28
C PHE A 114 -1.45 -0.74 -8.64
N ALA A 115 -0.95 -1.96 -8.60
CA ALA A 115 0.43 -2.28 -8.97
C ALA A 115 0.80 -1.84 -10.40
N GLU A 116 -0.15 -1.95 -11.35
CA GLU A 116 0.04 -1.52 -12.74
C GLU A 116 0.17 -0.01 -12.90
N VAL A 117 -0.56 0.76 -12.09
CA VAL A 117 -0.70 2.21 -12.29
C VAL A 117 0.08 3.05 -11.28
N ALA A 118 0.53 2.47 -10.17
CA ALA A 118 1.09 3.18 -9.03
C ALA A 118 2.22 4.15 -9.41
N LYS A 119 3.19 3.73 -10.20
CA LYS A 119 4.30 4.59 -10.63
C LYS A 119 3.87 5.79 -11.47
N LYS A 120 2.75 5.70 -12.18
CA LYS A 120 2.20 6.80 -12.99
C LYS A 120 1.57 7.87 -12.10
N TYR A 121 0.85 7.45 -11.05
CA TYR A 121 0.13 8.36 -10.16
C TYR A 121 0.97 8.83 -8.98
N TYR A 122 1.98 8.05 -8.59
CA TYR A 122 2.89 8.33 -7.48
C TYR A 122 4.33 8.31 -7.96
N PRO A 123 4.82 9.42 -8.57
CA PRO A 123 6.16 9.50 -9.15
C PRO A 123 7.28 9.20 -8.17
N ILE A 124 7.07 9.43 -6.86
CA ILE A 124 8.02 9.08 -5.80
C ILE A 124 8.46 7.61 -5.87
N LEU A 125 7.61 6.70 -6.34
CA LEU A 125 7.93 5.28 -6.50
C LEU A 125 9.04 5.02 -7.54
N ASN A 126 9.41 6.01 -8.36
CA ASN A 126 10.56 5.88 -9.25
C ASN A 126 11.90 6.06 -8.53
N GLU A 127 11.89 6.59 -7.30
CA GLU A 127 13.08 6.72 -6.44
C GLU A 127 13.44 5.41 -5.72
N PHE A 128 12.52 4.43 -5.71
CA PHE A 128 12.68 3.17 -4.98
C PHE A 128 13.63 2.21 -5.70
N ASP A 129 14.55 1.62 -4.94
CA ASP A 129 15.52 0.63 -5.42
C ASP A 129 14.84 -0.74 -5.69
N GLY A 130 13.69 -0.99 -5.05
CA GLY A 130 12.86 -2.16 -5.30
C GLY A 130 11.44 -2.00 -4.81
N ILE A 131 10.51 -2.67 -5.49
CA ILE A 131 9.07 -2.59 -5.20
C ILE A 131 8.48 -3.99 -5.19
N VAL A 132 7.76 -4.30 -4.11
CA VAL A 132 6.97 -5.53 -3.96
C VAL A 132 5.51 -5.17 -3.71
N PHE A 133 4.63 -5.59 -4.61
CA PHE A 133 3.19 -5.59 -4.43
C PHE A 133 2.68 -7.02 -4.24
N SER A 134 1.72 -7.18 -3.34
CA SER A 134 1.19 -8.48 -2.90
C SER A 134 0.43 -9.24 -3.99
N ALA A 135 -0.54 -8.60 -4.65
CA ALA A 135 -1.48 -9.29 -5.52
C ALA A 135 -0.82 -9.99 -6.73
N PRO A 136 0.17 -9.39 -7.44
CA PRO A 136 0.87 -10.08 -8.53
C PRO A 136 1.58 -11.35 -8.10
N LEU A 137 2.00 -11.44 -6.83
CA LEU A 137 2.72 -12.56 -6.26
C LEU A 137 1.81 -13.57 -5.56
N LYS A 138 0.58 -13.18 -5.26
CA LYS A 138 -0.35 -13.90 -4.39
C LYS A 138 0.23 -14.18 -2.98
N LEU A 139 1.04 -13.24 -2.51
CA LEU A 139 1.66 -13.21 -1.19
C LEU A 139 1.28 -11.90 -0.54
N ALA A 140 0.79 -11.90 0.70
CA ALA A 140 0.36 -10.68 1.37
C ALA A 140 0.90 -10.60 2.81
N LYS A 141 1.25 -9.40 3.27
CA LYS A 141 1.51 -9.15 4.70
C LYS A 141 0.25 -9.50 5.50
N PRO A 142 0.36 -10.08 6.68
CA PRO A 142 1.57 -10.36 7.45
C PRO A 142 2.19 -11.76 7.21
N ASP A 143 1.87 -12.47 6.10
CA ASP A 143 2.48 -13.78 5.82
C ASP A 143 4.01 -13.63 5.67
N PRO A 144 4.83 -14.42 6.39
CA PRO A 144 6.28 -14.39 6.29
C PRO A 144 6.83 -14.53 4.86
N ALA A 145 6.10 -15.21 3.98
CA ALA A 145 6.54 -15.47 2.61
C ALA A 145 6.78 -14.19 1.79
N ILE A 146 5.99 -13.12 1.99
CA ILE A 146 6.18 -11.88 1.23
C ILE A 146 7.45 -11.13 1.67
N TYR A 147 7.78 -11.19 2.98
CA TYR A 147 9.02 -10.60 3.50
C TYR A 147 10.24 -11.38 3.00
N GLN A 148 10.17 -12.71 3.01
CA GLN A 148 11.23 -13.54 2.48
C GLN A 148 11.42 -13.28 0.99
N TYR A 149 10.34 -13.11 0.22
CA TYR A 149 10.40 -12.71 -1.19
C TYR A 149 11.14 -11.38 -1.38
N LEU A 150 10.85 -10.36 -0.55
CA LEU A 150 11.56 -9.07 -0.57
C LEU A 150 13.06 -9.28 -0.33
N PHE A 151 13.43 -10.03 0.72
CA PHE A 151 14.84 -10.26 1.07
C PHE A 151 15.58 -11.00 -0.03
N ASP A 152 15.00 -12.07 -0.57
CA ASP A 152 15.64 -12.89 -1.60
C ASP A 152 15.78 -12.14 -2.92
N THR A 153 14.72 -11.42 -3.33
CA THR A 153 14.69 -10.70 -4.62
C THR A 153 15.74 -9.59 -4.68
N PHE A 154 15.91 -8.84 -3.60
CA PHE A 154 16.84 -7.71 -3.56
C PHE A 154 18.12 -7.99 -2.78
N HIS A 155 18.35 -9.25 -2.41
CA HIS A 155 19.54 -9.71 -1.65
C HIS A 155 19.75 -8.93 -0.35
N LEU A 156 18.65 -8.71 0.39
CA LEU A 156 18.66 -7.93 1.63
C LEU A 156 18.92 -8.84 2.84
N SER A 157 19.73 -8.34 3.77
CA SER A 157 19.82 -8.93 5.10
C SER A 157 18.78 -8.30 6.01
N PRO A 158 17.85 -9.06 6.63
CA PRO A 158 16.79 -8.50 7.47
C PRO A 158 17.30 -7.53 8.53
N LYS A 159 18.41 -7.85 9.21
CA LYS A 159 19.02 -7.00 10.24
C LYS A 159 19.53 -5.64 9.75
N ASP A 160 19.75 -5.49 8.45
CA ASP A 160 20.19 -4.24 7.81
C ASP A 160 18.98 -3.43 7.29
N CYS A 161 17.73 -3.92 7.50
CA CYS A 161 16.49 -3.31 7.08
C CYS A 161 15.70 -2.71 8.25
N PHE A 162 14.98 -1.62 7.97
CA PHE A 162 14.03 -1.02 8.91
C PHE A 162 12.71 -0.76 8.19
N PHE A 163 11.60 -1.24 8.76
CA PHE A 163 10.28 -1.24 8.12
C PHE A 163 9.34 -0.20 8.75
N LEU A 164 8.63 0.55 7.90
CA LEU A 164 7.57 1.48 8.25
C LEU A 164 6.25 0.97 7.70
N ASP A 165 5.29 0.70 8.57
CA ASP A 165 3.95 0.21 8.23
C ASP A 165 2.97 0.72 9.29
N ASP A 166 1.74 1.07 8.93
CA ASP A 166 0.73 1.58 9.86
C ASP A 166 0.06 0.46 10.68
N LEU A 167 0.25 -0.82 10.30
CA LEU A 167 -0.32 -1.97 10.98
C LEU A 167 0.71 -2.69 11.85
N VAL A 168 0.39 -2.84 13.13
CA VAL A 168 1.28 -3.50 14.11
C VAL A 168 1.56 -4.96 13.75
N GLU A 169 0.59 -5.69 13.19
CA GLU A 169 0.76 -7.07 12.76
C GLU A 169 1.81 -7.23 11.66
N ASN A 170 1.91 -6.27 10.74
CA ASN A 170 2.91 -6.27 9.69
C ASN A 170 4.31 -6.03 10.26
N ILE A 171 4.43 -5.07 11.20
CA ILE A 171 5.70 -4.83 11.89
C ILE A 171 6.14 -6.06 12.68
N ASN A 172 5.24 -6.68 13.44
CA ASN A 172 5.54 -7.89 14.22
C ASN A 172 6.01 -9.05 13.33
N ALA A 173 5.41 -9.24 12.16
CA ALA A 173 5.81 -10.26 11.20
C ALA A 173 7.23 -10.01 10.66
N GLY A 174 7.57 -8.76 10.32
CA GLY A 174 8.92 -8.38 9.92
C GLY A 174 9.96 -8.63 11.02
N GLN A 175 9.63 -8.26 12.26
CA GLN A 175 10.48 -8.45 13.44
C GLN A 175 10.73 -9.93 13.73
N ALA A 176 9.74 -10.79 13.56
CA ALA A 176 9.90 -12.24 13.71
C ALA A 176 10.93 -12.83 12.72
N LEU A 177 11.19 -12.14 11.60
CA LEU A 177 12.20 -12.51 10.60
C LEU A 177 13.52 -11.75 10.77
N GLY A 178 13.63 -10.90 11.81
CA GLY A 178 14.85 -10.14 12.12
C GLY A 178 14.96 -8.78 11.44
N MET A 179 13.88 -8.29 10.82
CA MET A 179 13.79 -6.93 10.28
C MET A 179 13.20 -6.02 11.35
N ASP A 180 13.96 -5.02 11.81
CA ASP A 180 13.44 -3.99 12.72
C ASP A 180 12.39 -3.12 12.03
N GLY A 181 11.54 -2.44 12.81
CA GLY A 181 10.54 -1.54 12.25
C GLY A 181 9.78 -0.78 13.32
N ILE A 182 8.95 0.14 12.86
CA ILE A 182 8.08 0.99 13.70
C ILE A 182 6.68 1.05 13.11
N VAL A 183 5.66 1.04 13.97
CA VAL A 183 4.30 1.38 13.55
C VAL A 183 4.27 2.87 13.20
N PHE A 184 4.03 3.16 11.93
CA PHE A 184 4.06 4.52 11.42
C PHE A 184 2.76 5.26 11.76
N THR A 185 2.91 6.45 12.35
CA THR A 185 1.80 7.31 12.78
C THR A 185 1.82 8.69 12.11
N GLY A 186 2.63 8.85 11.05
CA GLY A 186 2.88 10.15 10.42
C GLY A 186 4.06 10.93 11.04
N ASP A 187 4.65 10.44 12.13
CA ASP A 187 5.76 11.13 12.81
C ASP A 187 7.12 10.73 12.21
N ILE A 188 7.58 11.51 11.24
CA ILE A 188 8.90 11.35 10.60
C ILE A 188 10.05 11.54 11.61
N GLN A 189 9.88 12.36 12.67
CA GLN A 189 10.95 12.56 13.66
C GLN A 189 11.14 11.32 14.54
N ALA A 190 10.05 10.63 14.86
CA ALA A 190 10.12 9.34 15.53
C ALA A 190 10.87 8.31 14.68
N VAL A 191 10.61 8.26 13.37
CA VAL A 191 11.32 7.39 12.43
C VAL A 191 12.82 7.73 12.39
N LYS A 192 13.17 9.01 12.19
CA LYS A 192 14.56 9.50 12.17
C LYS A 192 15.30 9.07 13.44
N SER A 193 14.66 9.25 14.59
CA SER A 193 15.25 8.85 15.89
C SER A 193 15.46 7.34 15.98
N ALA A 194 14.50 6.52 15.50
CA ALA A 194 14.56 5.07 15.55
C ALA A 194 15.69 4.49 14.69
N ILE A 195 15.95 5.07 13.52
CA ILE A 195 17.03 4.62 12.60
C ILE A 195 18.39 5.23 12.91
N GLY A 196 18.47 6.23 13.81
CA GLY A 196 19.72 6.95 14.13
C GLY A 196 20.16 7.87 12.98
N PHE A 197 19.18 8.60 12.42
CA PHE A 197 19.33 9.45 11.23
C PHE A 197 20.10 10.74 11.50
#